data_6d5a0dedfb2990d2440f11a8fbd7f218
#
_entry.id   6d5a0dedfb2990d2440f11a8fbd7f218
#
_cell.length_a   1.000
_cell.length_b   1.000
_cell.length_c   1.000
_cell.angle_alpha   90.00
_cell.angle_beta   90.00
_cell.angle_gamma   90.00
#
_symmetry.space_group_name_H-M   'P 1'
#
loop_
_entity.id
_entity.type
_entity.pdbx_description
1 polymer ?
#
loop_
_entity_poly.entity_id
_entity_poly.type
_entity_poly.pdbx_seq_one_letter_code
_entity_poly.pdbx_strand_id
1 'polypeptide(L)'
;MTRQEAVDRLCDVYAGSYDVTRCDENEHSLAATMDFYATAEKYVLSKKAKLWEANSFEYVYLFNVPHLTKEIYEKCEKLAYEQGMARISPNPKHMYTYITALFVCDSCDEDARKALKKCRLYKSFKMSYWGWMDFHTGLVVLPEEKISTNASGHCAAQVFERGLFHKQKKSLFRKERAV
;
A
#
# COMPACT_ATOMS: atom_id res chain seq x y z
N MET A 1 -16.45 -13.46 -3.71
CA MET A 1 -14.98 -13.32 -3.95
C MET A 1 -14.27 -13.92 -2.75
N THR A 2 -13.35 -14.84 -2.98
CA THR A 2 -12.50 -15.41 -1.93
C THR A 2 -11.38 -14.43 -1.55
N ARG A 3 -10.74 -14.65 -0.38
CA ARG A 3 -9.58 -13.83 0.03
C ARG A 3 -8.42 -13.97 -0.97
N GLN A 4 -8.19 -15.18 -1.49
CA GLN A 4 -7.13 -15.40 -2.48
C GLN A 4 -7.41 -14.64 -3.79
N GLU A 5 -8.64 -14.68 -4.29
CA GLU A 5 -9.05 -13.88 -5.47
C GLU A 5 -8.87 -12.38 -5.22
N ALA A 6 -9.13 -11.90 -4.00
CA ALA A 6 -8.92 -10.50 -3.64
C ALA A 6 -7.43 -10.14 -3.62
N VAL A 7 -6.58 -10.99 -3.04
CA VAL A 7 -5.13 -10.82 -3.06
C VAL A 7 -4.60 -10.78 -4.49
N ASP A 8 -5.04 -11.72 -5.35
CA ASP A 8 -4.59 -11.79 -6.74
C ASP A 8 -4.97 -10.51 -7.51
N ARG A 9 -6.21 -10.04 -7.35
CA ARG A 9 -6.66 -8.78 -7.97
C ARG A 9 -5.89 -7.56 -7.49
N LEU A 10 -5.57 -7.49 -6.19
CA LEU A 10 -4.77 -6.39 -5.66
C LEU A 10 -3.35 -6.43 -6.20
N CYS A 11 -2.72 -7.61 -6.26
CA CYS A 11 -1.42 -7.77 -6.89
C CYS A 11 -1.43 -7.29 -8.36
N ASP A 12 -2.48 -7.64 -9.13
CA ASP A 12 -2.63 -7.20 -10.52
C ASP A 12 -2.80 -5.68 -10.65
N VAL A 13 -3.55 -5.06 -9.72
CA VAL A 13 -3.71 -3.60 -9.67
C VAL A 13 -2.37 -2.90 -9.39
N TYR A 14 -1.59 -3.42 -8.44
CA TYR A 14 -0.29 -2.86 -8.10
C TYR A 14 0.77 -3.11 -9.17
N ALA A 15 0.74 -4.25 -9.87
CA ALA A 15 1.73 -4.61 -10.89
C ALA A 15 1.82 -3.59 -12.06
N GLY A 16 0.82 -2.71 -12.22
CA GLY A 16 0.86 -1.62 -13.21
C GLY A 16 1.88 -0.52 -12.90
N SER A 17 2.32 -0.39 -11.64
CA SER A 17 3.23 0.70 -11.21
C SER A 17 4.21 0.30 -10.10
N TYR A 18 4.07 -0.88 -9.52
CA TYR A 18 4.88 -1.40 -8.41
C TYR A 18 5.55 -2.71 -8.81
N ASP A 19 6.72 -2.96 -8.27
CA ASP A 19 7.36 -4.27 -8.31
C ASP A 19 6.69 -5.18 -7.28
N VAL A 20 5.92 -6.16 -7.75
CA VAL A 20 5.14 -7.08 -6.90
C VAL A 20 5.90 -8.37 -6.67
N THR A 21 6.14 -8.71 -5.41
CA THR A 21 6.72 -9.97 -4.98
C THR A 21 5.68 -10.74 -4.15
N ARG A 22 5.25 -11.91 -4.64
CA ARG A 22 4.38 -12.81 -3.89
C ARG A 22 5.20 -13.55 -2.85
N CYS A 23 4.61 -13.72 -1.67
CA CYS A 23 5.22 -14.45 -0.57
C CYS A 23 4.54 -15.81 -0.44
N ASP A 24 5.32 -16.85 -0.21
CA ASP A 24 4.78 -18.16 0.17
C ASP A 24 4.13 -18.07 1.56
N GLU A 25 3.29 -19.05 1.91
CA GLU A 25 2.66 -19.10 3.22
C GLU A 25 3.71 -18.95 4.34
N ASN A 26 3.52 -17.95 5.18
CA ASN A 26 4.43 -17.63 6.26
C ASN A 26 3.67 -17.42 7.58
N GLU A 27 4.40 -17.44 8.69
CA GLU A 27 3.87 -17.32 10.05
C GLU A 27 3.03 -16.04 10.29
N HIS A 28 3.22 -15.00 9.45
CA HIS A 28 2.57 -13.70 9.60
C HIS A 28 1.45 -13.45 8.58
N SER A 29 1.04 -14.47 7.80
CA SER A 29 0.01 -14.32 6.75
C SER A 29 0.32 -13.23 5.70
N LEU A 30 1.61 -12.91 5.49
CA LEU A 30 2.04 -11.98 4.47
C LEU A 30 1.92 -12.64 3.09
N ALA A 31 1.01 -12.14 2.25
CA ALA A 31 0.73 -12.70 0.93
C ALA A 31 1.59 -12.10 -0.19
N ALA A 32 1.92 -10.82 -0.09
CA ALA A 32 2.76 -10.14 -1.06
C ALA A 32 3.38 -8.87 -0.49
N THR A 33 4.50 -8.45 -1.09
CA THR A 33 5.07 -7.11 -0.94
C THR A 33 5.05 -6.39 -2.29
N MET A 34 4.84 -5.08 -2.28
CA MET A 34 4.86 -4.25 -3.48
C MET A 34 5.72 -3.02 -3.21
N ASP A 35 6.65 -2.77 -4.11
CA ASP A 35 7.65 -1.71 -3.99
C ASP A 35 7.46 -0.67 -5.09
N PHE A 36 7.39 0.59 -4.70
CA PHE A 36 7.34 1.71 -5.61
C PHE A 36 8.51 2.65 -5.37
N TYR A 37 9.07 3.15 -6.45
CA TYR A 37 10.12 4.16 -6.44
C TYR A 37 9.85 5.22 -7.51
N ALA A 38 9.94 6.48 -7.14
CA ALA A 38 9.87 7.59 -8.07
C ALA A 38 10.96 8.63 -7.78
N THR A 39 11.54 9.15 -8.84
CA THR A 39 12.49 10.27 -8.80
C THR A 39 11.90 11.47 -9.52
N ALA A 40 11.83 12.61 -8.84
CA ALA A 40 11.52 13.89 -9.45
C ALA A 40 12.81 14.72 -9.59
N GLU A 41 13.02 15.29 -10.78
CA GLU A 41 14.19 16.10 -11.07
C GLU A 41 13.77 17.45 -11.67
N LYS A 42 14.45 18.52 -11.28
CA LYS A 42 14.27 19.85 -11.88
C LYS A 42 15.59 20.35 -12.44
N TYR A 43 15.55 20.85 -13.67
CA TYR A 43 16.71 21.40 -14.36
C TYR A 43 16.57 22.91 -14.54
N VAL A 44 17.68 23.65 -14.54
CA VAL A 44 17.71 25.09 -14.86
C VAL A 44 18.17 25.26 -16.31
N LEU A 45 17.35 25.98 -17.12
CA LEU A 45 17.64 26.54 -18.46
C LEU A 45 18.46 25.67 -19.44
N SER A 46 19.22 24.70 -18.97
CA SER A 46 19.90 23.70 -19.79
C SER A 46 19.91 22.36 -19.04
N LYS A 47 19.79 21.26 -19.78
CA LYS A 47 19.84 19.88 -19.25
C LYS A 47 21.16 19.53 -18.53
N LYS A 48 22.10 20.46 -18.44
CA LYS A 48 23.42 20.25 -17.83
C LYS A 48 23.51 20.67 -16.35
N ALA A 49 22.56 21.48 -15.84
CA ALA A 49 22.54 21.92 -14.45
C ALA A 49 21.30 21.39 -13.72
N LYS A 50 21.46 20.28 -12.99
CA LYS A 50 20.44 19.70 -12.13
C LYS A 50 20.24 20.58 -10.91
N LEU A 51 19.03 21.14 -10.72
CA LEU A 51 18.74 22.04 -9.62
C LEU A 51 18.46 21.27 -8.34
N TRP A 52 17.65 20.24 -8.39
CA TRP A 52 17.35 19.35 -7.29
C TRP A 52 16.83 17.99 -7.78
N GLU A 53 16.92 17.01 -6.91
CA GLU A 53 16.42 15.66 -7.08
C GLU A 53 15.68 15.25 -5.80
N ALA A 54 14.50 14.65 -5.95
CA ALA A 54 13.73 14.14 -4.83
C ALA A 54 13.29 12.70 -5.11
N ASN A 55 13.59 11.81 -4.19
CA ASN A 55 13.29 10.40 -4.25
C ASN A 55 12.15 10.06 -3.30
N SER A 56 11.15 9.37 -3.80
CA SER A 56 9.97 8.94 -3.06
C SER A 56 9.82 7.44 -3.16
N PHE A 57 9.42 6.80 -2.06
CA PHE A 57 9.29 5.35 -1.95
C PHE A 57 7.95 4.99 -1.33
N GLU A 58 7.41 3.84 -1.74
CA GLU A 58 6.33 3.20 -1.01
C GLU A 58 6.61 1.70 -0.91
N TYR A 59 6.48 1.15 0.30
CA TYR A 59 6.61 -0.27 0.61
C TYR A 59 5.26 -0.77 1.13
N VAL A 60 4.58 -1.58 0.32
CA VAL A 60 3.27 -2.14 0.65
C VAL A 60 3.43 -3.59 1.10
N TYR A 61 2.80 -3.92 2.23
CA TYR A 61 2.73 -5.26 2.81
C TYR A 61 1.28 -5.71 2.78
N LEU A 62 0.96 -6.71 1.99
CA LEU A 62 -0.39 -7.25 1.84
C LEU A 62 -0.56 -8.54 2.64
N PHE A 63 -1.44 -8.50 3.63
CA PHE A 63 -1.74 -9.60 4.54
C PHE A 63 -3.07 -10.27 4.18
N ASN A 64 -3.07 -11.61 4.12
CA ASN A 64 -4.23 -12.46 3.88
C ASN A 64 -4.62 -13.16 5.19
N VAL A 65 -5.55 -12.58 5.95
CA VAL A 65 -5.90 -13.03 7.30
C VAL A 65 -7.37 -13.49 7.35
N PRO A 66 -7.67 -14.75 7.73
CA PRO A 66 -9.06 -15.20 7.83
C PRO A 66 -9.90 -14.37 8.78
N HIS A 67 -9.39 -14.15 9.98
CA HIS A 67 -10.00 -13.35 11.02
C HIS A 67 -8.98 -12.42 11.67
N LEU A 68 -9.18 -11.11 11.57
CA LEU A 68 -8.24 -10.13 12.09
C LEU A 68 -8.56 -9.81 13.55
N THR A 69 -7.74 -10.35 14.47
CA THR A 69 -7.74 -9.95 15.89
C THR A 69 -6.77 -8.79 16.10
N LYS A 70 -6.89 -8.14 17.26
CA LYS A 70 -5.98 -7.04 17.62
C LYS A 70 -4.52 -7.50 17.69
N GLU A 71 -4.27 -8.69 18.24
CA GLU A 71 -2.92 -9.26 18.37
C GLU A 71 -2.30 -9.56 17.01
N ILE A 72 -3.08 -10.09 16.07
CA ILE A 72 -2.62 -10.33 14.68
C ILE A 72 -2.31 -8.99 14.00
N TYR A 73 -3.20 -8.01 14.15
CA TYR A 73 -2.98 -6.67 13.60
C TYR A 73 -1.66 -6.06 14.11
N GLU A 74 -1.44 -6.05 15.43
CA GLU A 74 -0.25 -5.47 16.05
C GLU A 74 1.05 -6.19 15.61
N LYS A 75 1.02 -7.52 15.46
CA LYS A 75 2.16 -8.28 14.90
C LYS A 75 2.45 -7.92 13.46
N CYS A 76 1.44 -7.84 12.61
CA CYS A 76 1.61 -7.48 11.20
C CYS A 76 2.03 -6.01 11.02
N GLU A 77 1.45 -5.09 11.80
CA GLU A 77 1.85 -3.67 11.84
C GLU A 77 3.34 -3.55 12.20
N LYS A 78 3.77 -4.22 13.27
CA LYS A 78 5.16 -4.23 13.71
C LYS A 78 6.09 -4.79 12.63
N LEU A 79 5.74 -5.92 12.03
CA LEU A 79 6.51 -6.53 10.93
C LEU A 79 6.70 -5.55 9.77
N ALA A 80 5.60 -4.97 9.27
CA ALA A 80 5.64 -4.03 8.16
C ALA A 80 6.46 -2.78 8.51
N TYR A 81 6.29 -2.25 9.73
CA TYR A 81 7.04 -1.09 10.21
C TYR A 81 8.54 -1.39 10.30
N GLU A 82 8.95 -2.49 10.95
CA GLU A 82 10.35 -2.83 11.14
C GLU A 82 11.05 -3.12 9.80
N GLN A 83 10.42 -3.90 8.92
CA GLN A 83 10.97 -4.20 7.60
C GLN A 83 11.04 -2.96 6.72
N GLY A 84 9.98 -2.15 6.70
CA GLY A 84 9.95 -0.91 5.93
C GLY A 84 11.00 0.09 6.41
N MET A 85 11.10 0.28 7.73
CA MET A 85 12.09 1.18 8.33
C MET A 85 13.53 0.77 8.07
N ALA A 86 13.83 -0.54 8.07
CA ALA A 86 15.17 -1.06 7.79
C ALA A 86 15.65 -0.73 6.35
N ARG A 87 14.71 -0.49 5.43
CA ARG A 87 14.99 -0.17 4.03
C ARG A 87 15.19 1.33 3.77
N ILE A 88 14.80 2.19 4.71
CA ILE A 88 14.91 3.65 4.55
C ILE A 88 16.35 4.09 4.79
N SER A 89 16.94 4.75 3.80
CA SER A 89 18.24 5.41 3.89
C SER A 89 18.07 6.93 3.76
N PRO A 90 17.86 7.66 4.88
CA PRO A 90 17.64 9.08 4.85
C PRO A 90 18.87 9.83 4.31
N ASN A 91 18.65 10.72 3.35
CA ASN A 91 19.68 11.54 2.74
C ASN A 91 19.06 12.84 2.17
N PRO A 92 19.85 13.82 1.72
CA PRO A 92 19.32 15.08 1.21
C PRO A 92 18.39 14.97 -0.02
N LYS A 93 18.38 13.84 -0.71
CA LYS A 93 17.50 13.59 -1.85
C LYS A 93 16.26 12.80 -1.45
N HIS A 94 16.21 12.23 -0.26
CA HIS A 94 15.04 11.50 0.23
C HIS A 94 13.92 12.50 0.56
N MET A 95 12.78 12.35 -0.10
CA MET A 95 11.61 13.20 0.11
C MET A 95 10.64 12.57 1.11
N TYR A 96 10.16 11.38 0.82
CA TYR A 96 9.32 10.61 1.73
C TYR A 96 9.38 9.11 1.43
N THR A 97 9.00 8.33 2.44
CA THR A 97 8.69 6.91 2.30
C THR A 97 7.34 6.63 2.95
N TYR A 98 6.43 6.02 2.21
CA TYR A 98 5.22 5.43 2.77
C TYR A 98 5.47 3.95 3.07
N ILE A 99 5.04 3.52 4.25
CA ILE A 99 4.98 2.11 4.61
C ILE A 99 3.51 1.79 4.77
N THR A 100 2.97 0.90 3.94
CA THR A 100 1.54 0.63 3.86
C THR A 100 1.26 -0.82 4.23
N ALA A 101 0.45 -1.06 5.27
CA ALA A 101 -0.04 -2.38 5.66
C ALA A 101 -1.49 -2.56 5.23
N LEU A 102 -1.74 -3.51 4.32
CA LEU A 102 -3.06 -3.84 3.78
C LEU A 102 -3.53 -5.20 4.29
N PHE A 103 -4.77 -5.27 4.73
CA PHE A 103 -5.38 -6.49 5.25
C PHE A 103 -6.61 -6.89 4.44
N VAL A 104 -6.63 -8.13 3.97
CA VAL A 104 -7.79 -8.78 3.34
C VAL A 104 -8.31 -9.85 4.27
N CYS A 105 -9.56 -9.71 4.74
CA CYS A 105 -10.13 -10.56 5.79
C CYS A 105 -11.54 -11.03 5.44
N ASP A 106 -11.94 -12.19 6.03
CA ASP A 106 -13.36 -12.63 6.04
C ASP A 106 -14.11 -11.98 7.20
N SER A 107 -13.41 -11.71 8.32
CA SER A 107 -13.98 -11.04 9.50
C SER A 107 -12.89 -10.27 10.28
N CYS A 108 -13.34 -9.36 11.13
CA CYS A 108 -12.43 -8.50 11.91
C CYS A 108 -13.06 -8.12 13.23
N ASP A 109 -12.31 -8.24 14.32
CA ASP A 109 -12.71 -7.74 15.62
C ASP A 109 -12.79 -6.20 15.63
N GLU A 110 -13.74 -5.67 16.38
CA GLU A 110 -13.92 -4.21 16.46
C GLU A 110 -12.70 -3.52 17.11
N ASP A 111 -12.01 -4.18 18.02
CA ASP A 111 -10.80 -3.65 18.66
C ASP A 111 -9.62 -3.62 17.68
N ALA A 112 -9.47 -4.61 16.79
CA ALA A 112 -8.52 -4.60 15.71
C ALA A 112 -8.80 -3.44 14.74
N ARG A 113 -10.06 -3.29 14.34
CA ARG A 113 -10.51 -2.19 13.48
C ARG A 113 -10.24 -0.81 14.10
N LYS A 114 -10.48 -0.66 15.40
CA LYS A 114 -10.19 0.58 16.13
C LYS A 114 -8.69 0.85 16.24
N ALA A 115 -7.87 -0.17 16.50
CA ALA A 115 -6.42 -0.06 16.55
C ALA A 115 -5.87 0.41 15.20
N LEU A 116 -6.27 -0.25 14.10
CA LEU A 116 -5.92 0.11 12.74
C LEU A 116 -6.27 1.57 12.40
N LYS A 117 -7.49 2.01 12.68
CA LYS A 117 -7.92 3.40 12.42
C LYS A 117 -7.17 4.44 13.24
N LYS A 118 -6.70 4.08 14.44
CA LYS A 118 -5.96 4.96 15.34
C LYS A 118 -4.45 4.95 15.09
N CYS A 119 -3.94 4.04 14.25
CA CYS A 119 -2.53 3.98 13.93
C CYS A 119 -2.03 5.32 13.39
N ARG A 120 -0.96 5.85 13.99
CA ARG A 120 -0.30 7.13 13.64
C ARG A 120 1.20 7.01 13.83
N LEU A 121 1.84 6.19 12.99
CA LEU A 121 3.29 6.04 13.02
C LEU A 121 3.88 6.98 11.97
N TYR A 122 4.60 7.97 12.44
CA TYR A 122 5.26 8.99 11.62
C TYR A 122 6.68 9.21 12.12
N LYS A 123 7.62 9.39 11.21
CA LYS A 123 9.00 9.72 11.57
C LYS A 123 9.59 10.71 10.59
N SER A 124 10.02 11.87 11.08
CA SER A 124 10.83 12.80 10.29
C SER A 124 12.32 12.48 10.45
N PHE A 125 13.09 12.73 9.38
CA PHE A 125 14.52 12.53 9.39
C PHE A 125 15.22 13.88 9.34
N LYS A 126 16.13 14.11 10.32
CA LYS A 126 16.88 15.37 10.46
C LYS A 126 15.97 16.61 10.38
N MET A 127 14.92 16.64 11.21
CA MET A 127 13.90 17.71 11.26
C MET A 127 13.24 17.94 9.88
N SER A 128 12.95 16.88 9.16
CA SER A 128 12.39 16.84 7.78
C SER A 128 13.33 17.36 6.67
N TYR A 129 14.55 17.76 6.94
CA TYR A 129 15.52 18.08 5.89
C TYR A 129 15.89 16.88 5.02
N TRP A 130 15.77 15.66 5.57
CA TRP A 130 15.99 14.41 4.86
C TRP A 130 14.69 13.61 4.70
N GLY A 131 13.58 14.36 4.58
CA GLY A 131 12.26 13.79 4.36
C GLY A 131 11.64 13.15 5.60
N TRP A 132 10.64 12.32 5.35
CA TRP A 132 9.86 11.66 6.41
C TRP A 132 9.37 10.28 5.98
N MET A 133 8.91 9.51 6.96
CA MET A 133 8.12 8.30 6.78
C MET A 133 6.73 8.51 7.38
N ASP A 134 5.70 8.05 6.66
CA ASP A 134 4.32 7.95 7.16
C ASP A 134 3.80 6.53 6.97
N PHE A 135 3.08 6.03 7.98
CA PHE A 135 2.57 4.66 7.99
C PHE A 135 1.08 4.64 7.67
N HIS A 136 0.74 3.94 6.60
CA HIS A 136 -0.63 3.81 6.12
C HIS A 136 -1.18 2.43 6.48
N THR A 137 -2.46 2.37 6.83
CA THR A 137 -3.15 1.10 7.06
C THR A 137 -4.44 1.04 6.27
N GLY A 138 -4.73 -0.13 5.73
CA GLY A 138 -5.97 -0.42 5.02
C GLY A 138 -6.49 -1.82 5.36
N LEU A 139 -7.79 -1.94 5.58
CA LEU A 139 -8.50 -3.18 5.86
C LEU A 139 -9.71 -3.28 4.96
N VAL A 140 -9.91 -4.43 4.36
CA VAL A 140 -11.17 -4.82 3.72
C VAL A 140 -11.70 -6.10 4.34
N VAL A 141 -12.97 -6.07 4.78
CA VAL A 141 -13.73 -7.25 5.21
C VAL A 141 -14.64 -7.63 4.05
N LEU A 142 -14.29 -8.72 3.36
CA LEU A 142 -14.88 -9.06 2.06
C LEU A 142 -16.39 -9.33 2.10
N PRO A 143 -16.93 -10.13 3.07
CA PRO A 143 -18.36 -10.38 3.11
C PRO A 143 -19.22 -9.14 3.40
N GLU A 144 -18.64 -8.15 4.10
CA GLU A 144 -19.30 -6.90 4.45
C GLU A 144 -19.08 -5.82 3.39
N GLU A 145 -18.17 -6.03 2.44
CA GLU A 145 -17.65 -5.02 1.51
C GLU A 145 -17.19 -3.73 2.23
N LYS A 146 -16.74 -3.90 3.48
CA LYS A 146 -16.43 -2.78 4.38
C LYS A 146 -14.95 -2.48 4.40
N ILE A 147 -14.60 -1.25 4.02
CA ILE A 147 -13.24 -0.75 4.04
C ILE A 147 -13.02 0.12 5.28
N SER A 148 -11.83 0.04 5.85
CA SER A 148 -11.37 0.89 6.95
C SER A 148 -9.92 1.26 6.75
N THR A 149 -9.55 2.50 7.05
CA THR A 149 -8.17 3.00 6.95
C THR A 149 -7.85 3.89 8.14
N ASN A 150 -6.55 4.11 8.41
CA ASN A 150 -6.15 5.20 9.27
C ASN A 150 -6.24 6.56 8.54
N ALA A 151 -5.94 7.65 9.22
CA ALA A 151 -6.07 9.00 8.66
C ALA A 151 -5.20 9.24 7.43
N SER A 152 -3.99 8.66 7.38
CA SER A 152 -3.05 8.79 6.26
C SER A 152 -3.34 7.80 5.12
N GLY A 153 -4.04 6.70 5.40
CA GLY A 153 -4.22 5.57 4.48
C GLY A 153 -5.39 5.68 3.51
N HIS A 154 -5.98 6.86 3.27
CA HIS A 154 -7.14 7.00 2.38
C HIS A 154 -6.87 6.51 0.93
N CYS A 155 -5.63 6.54 0.46
CA CYS A 155 -5.25 5.99 -0.84
C CYS A 155 -5.50 4.48 -0.89
N ALA A 156 -5.28 3.75 0.21
CA ALA A 156 -5.57 2.32 0.31
C ALA A 156 -7.07 2.02 0.10
N ALA A 157 -7.96 2.89 0.60
CA ALA A 157 -9.40 2.74 0.35
C ALA A 157 -9.73 2.79 -1.14
N GLN A 158 -9.14 3.73 -1.88
CA GLN A 158 -9.33 3.84 -3.33
C GLN A 158 -8.83 2.61 -4.08
N VAL A 159 -7.71 2.03 -3.64
CA VAL A 159 -7.17 0.80 -4.23
C VAL A 159 -8.13 -0.37 -4.00
N PHE A 160 -8.65 -0.54 -2.78
CA PHE A 160 -9.64 -1.58 -2.49
C PHE A 160 -10.93 -1.38 -3.30
N GLU A 161 -11.47 -0.17 -3.35
CA GLU A 161 -12.68 0.13 -4.12
C GLU A 161 -12.50 -0.19 -5.60
N ARG A 162 -11.42 0.29 -6.22
CA ARG A 162 -11.15 0.09 -7.65
C ARG A 162 -10.79 -1.36 -7.97
N GLY A 163 -9.95 -1.99 -7.16
CA GLY A 163 -9.46 -3.35 -7.41
C GLY A 163 -10.48 -4.44 -7.12
N LEU A 164 -11.30 -4.27 -6.07
CA LEU A 164 -12.16 -5.34 -5.60
C LEU A 164 -13.64 -5.15 -5.94
N PHE A 165 -14.14 -3.91 -5.91
CA PHE A 165 -15.59 -3.64 -5.98
C PHE A 165 -16.03 -2.91 -7.25
N HIS A 166 -15.12 -2.26 -7.99
CA HIS A 166 -15.50 -1.72 -9.29
C HIS A 166 -15.75 -2.84 -10.29
N LYS A 167 -17.02 -3.04 -10.67
CA LYS A 167 -17.36 -3.86 -11.84
C LYS A 167 -16.70 -3.19 -13.04
N GLN A 168 -15.74 -3.88 -13.67
CA GLN A 168 -15.26 -3.48 -14.98
C GLN A 168 -16.50 -3.33 -15.88
N LYS A 169 -16.81 -2.10 -16.30
CA LYS A 169 -17.75 -1.88 -17.40
C LYS A 169 -17.13 -2.58 -18.59
N LYS A 170 -17.60 -3.81 -18.92
CA LYS A 170 -17.26 -4.47 -20.17
C LYS A 170 -17.52 -3.45 -21.27
N SER A 171 -16.49 -3.05 -21.98
CA SER A 171 -16.56 -2.20 -23.17
C SER A 171 -17.47 -2.89 -24.19
N LEU A 172 -18.74 -2.51 -24.22
CA LEU A 172 -19.73 -2.89 -25.24
C LEU A 172 -19.59 -2.01 -26.48
N PHE A 173 -18.37 -1.75 -26.93
CA PHE A 173 -18.16 -1.07 -28.21
C PHE A 173 -17.12 -1.83 -29.04
N ARG A 174 -17.52 -3.04 -29.47
CA ARG A 174 -17.02 -3.61 -30.71
C ARG A 174 -18.22 -3.79 -31.64
N LYS A 175 -18.73 -2.71 -32.19
CA LYS A 175 -19.58 -2.76 -33.40
C LYS A 175 -18.67 -2.74 -34.59
N GLU A 176 -18.68 -3.88 -35.26
CA GLU A 176 -18.51 -4.13 -36.67
C GLU A 176 -18.59 -2.87 -37.55
N ARG A 177 -17.55 -2.63 -38.32
CA ARG A 177 -17.67 -2.10 -39.69
C ARG A 177 -17.11 -3.16 -40.61
N ALA A 178 -17.98 -4.05 -41.05
CA ALA A 178 -17.89 -4.69 -42.33
C ALA A 178 -18.72 -3.83 -43.28
N VAL A 179 -18.14 -3.32 -44.32
CA VAL A 179 -18.45 -3.26 -45.74
C VAL A 179 -17.36 -2.44 -46.44
#